data_86dbf0f36901c343160f910d362bc198
#
_entry.id   86dbf0f36901c343160f910d362bc198
#
_cell.length_a   1.000
_cell.length_b   1.000
_cell.length_c   1.000
_cell.angle_alpha   90.00
_cell.angle_beta   90.00
_cell.angle_gamma   90.00
#
_symmetry.space_group_name_H-M   'P 1'
#
loop_
_entity.id
_entity.type
_entity.pdbx_description
1 polymer ?
#
loop_
_entity_poly.entity_id
_entity_poly.type
_entity_poly.pdbx_seq_one_letter_code
_entity_poly.pdbx_strand_id
1 'polypeptide(L)'
;MKHLIALGTLALAIAACSTDKKIEAPVTSDKPMIQEIFTSSETLNGTALKYPAGQPELRLYRVEIPAGGKIPLHTHPAPMMVYVQGVESGSLLNTRLKPDGSEVKTVFKPGEAFVEGASEPHFVENTGNEPTIVWVTVASAVGMPTTEFSE
;
A
#
# COMPACT_ATOMS: atom_id res chain seq x y z
N MET A 1 58.81 64.61 -20.06
CA MET A 1 58.88 63.14 -20.07
C MET A 1 57.49 62.62 -19.60
N LYS A 2 56.70 62.17 -20.53
CA LYS A 2 55.32 61.72 -20.27
C LYS A 2 55.30 60.18 -20.39
N HIS A 3 55.09 59.50 -19.31
CA HIS A 3 54.91 58.04 -19.30
C HIS A 3 53.45 57.70 -19.56
N LEU A 4 53.17 57.00 -20.65
CA LEU A 4 51.90 56.45 -21.02
C LEU A 4 51.76 55.03 -20.35
N ILE A 5 50.80 54.86 -19.51
CA ILE A 5 50.47 53.53 -18.93
C ILE A 5 49.31 52.96 -19.77
N ALA A 6 49.54 51.85 -20.47
CA ALA A 6 48.53 51.13 -21.20
C ALA A 6 47.81 50.15 -20.22
N LEU A 7 46.52 50.35 -20.03
CA LEU A 7 45.65 49.38 -19.34
C LEU A 7 45.21 48.30 -20.33
N GLY A 8 45.70 47.08 -20.12
CA GLY A 8 45.19 45.92 -20.85
C GLY A 8 43.92 45.37 -20.18
N THR A 9 42.81 45.40 -20.88
CA THR A 9 41.57 44.75 -20.47
C THR A 9 41.61 43.27 -20.82
N LEU A 10 41.61 42.42 -19.79
CA LEU A 10 41.52 40.97 -19.92
C LEU A 10 40.03 40.61 -20.02
N ALA A 11 39.55 40.20 -21.19
CA ALA A 11 38.20 39.69 -21.39
C ALA A 11 38.15 38.21 -20.97
N LEU A 12 37.45 37.92 -19.86
CA LEU A 12 37.22 36.56 -19.41
C LEU A 12 35.99 36.01 -20.18
N ALA A 13 36.20 35.09 -21.12
CA ALA A 13 35.16 34.39 -21.83
C ALA A 13 34.60 33.27 -20.92
N ILE A 14 33.39 33.45 -20.40
CA ILE A 14 32.66 32.41 -19.67
C ILE A 14 32.00 31.50 -20.71
N ALA A 15 32.55 30.30 -20.93
CA ALA A 15 31.92 29.28 -21.72
C ALA A 15 30.75 28.69 -20.90
N ALA A 16 29.52 29.09 -21.22
CA ALA A 16 28.31 28.46 -20.69
C ALA A 16 28.15 27.09 -21.35
N CYS A 17 28.47 26.03 -20.62
CA CYS A 17 28.19 24.66 -21.01
C CYS A 17 26.71 24.41 -20.76
N SER A 18 25.85 24.64 -21.76
CA SER A 18 24.44 24.20 -21.74
C SER A 18 24.41 22.69 -21.90
N THR A 19 24.27 21.97 -20.80
CA THR A 19 23.85 20.55 -20.86
C THR A 19 22.36 20.51 -21.10
N ASP A 20 21.94 20.53 -22.35
CA ASP A 20 20.59 20.18 -22.75
C ASP A 20 20.34 18.72 -22.36
N LYS A 21 19.82 18.52 -21.16
CA LYS A 21 19.32 17.23 -20.72
C LYS A 21 18.03 16.97 -21.51
N LYS A 22 18.19 16.26 -22.63
CA LYS A 22 17.06 15.78 -23.42
C LYS A 22 16.14 14.99 -22.49
N ILE A 23 15.00 15.57 -22.14
CA ILE A 23 13.94 14.85 -21.43
C ILE A 23 13.38 13.86 -22.43
N GLU A 24 13.81 12.61 -22.35
CA GLU A 24 13.19 11.54 -23.12
C GLU A 24 11.75 11.40 -22.64
N ALA A 25 10.79 11.52 -23.56
CA ALA A 25 9.40 11.23 -23.27
C ALA A 25 9.29 9.78 -22.75
N PRO A 26 8.42 9.50 -21.78
CA PRO A 26 8.23 8.14 -21.29
C PRO A 26 7.90 7.23 -22.46
N VAL A 27 8.68 6.17 -22.63
CA VAL A 27 8.44 5.14 -23.65
C VAL A 27 7.12 4.44 -23.25
N THR A 28 6.02 4.82 -23.88
CA THR A 28 4.75 4.08 -23.75
C THR A 28 4.89 2.80 -24.54
N SER A 29 4.92 1.66 -23.83
CA SER A 29 4.86 0.35 -24.46
C SER A 29 3.48 0.14 -25.05
N ASP A 30 3.39 -0.19 -26.34
CA ASP A 30 2.14 -0.58 -26.99
C ASP A 30 1.64 -1.97 -26.57
N LYS A 31 2.39 -2.65 -25.70
CA LYS A 31 2.07 -3.99 -25.20
C LYS A 31 1.51 -3.92 -23.79
N PRO A 32 0.50 -4.75 -23.47
CA PRO A 32 0.03 -4.89 -22.09
C PRO A 32 1.19 -5.27 -21.15
N MET A 33 1.26 -4.60 -20.00
CA MET A 33 2.20 -4.93 -18.95
C MET A 33 1.43 -5.66 -17.84
N ILE A 34 1.94 -6.83 -17.43
CA ILE A 34 1.38 -7.62 -16.34
C ILE A 34 2.40 -7.58 -15.21
N GLN A 35 1.97 -7.13 -14.05
CA GLN A 35 2.79 -7.07 -12.85
C GLN A 35 2.06 -7.79 -11.72
N GLU A 36 2.70 -8.79 -11.10
CA GLU A 36 2.22 -9.34 -9.84
C GLU A 36 2.46 -8.31 -8.73
N ILE A 37 1.39 -7.89 -8.06
CA ILE A 37 1.46 -6.91 -6.97
C ILE A 37 1.73 -7.62 -5.64
N PHE A 38 1.13 -8.81 -5.47
CA PHE A 38 1.23 -9.55 -4.22
C PHE A 38 0.92 -11.04 -4.43
N THR A 39 1.64 -11.88 -3.72
CA THR A 39 1.35 -13.32 -3.59
C THR A 39 1.70 -13.79 -2.18
N SER A 40 0.92 -14.68 -1.59
CA SER A 40 1.21 -15.30 -0.32
C SER A 40 0.52 -16.66 -0.22
N SER A 41 1.16 -17.60 0.47
CA SER A 41 0.58 -18.86 0.92
C SER A 41 0.30 -18.88 2.43
N GLU A 42 0.55 -17.75 3.11
CA GLU A 42 0.38 -17.60 4.55
C GLU A 42 -0.33 -16.28 4.89
N THR A 43 -0.94 -16.24 6.07
CA THR A 43 -1.56 -15.05 6.65
C THR A 43 -0.49 -14.13 7.26
N LEU A 44 -0.90 -12.94 7.72
CA LEU A 44 -0.03 -12.05 8.51
C LEU A 44 0.53 -12.68 9.78
N ASN A 45 -0.11 -13.69 10.33
CA ASN A 45 0.35 -14.42 11.51
C ASN A 45 1.25 -15.61 11.18
N GLY A 46 1.56 -15.86 9.89
CA GLY A 46 2.34 -17.01 9.44
C GLY A 46 1.55 -18.32 9.42
N THR A 47 0.22 -18.25 9.47
CA THR A 47 -0.65 -19.42 9.34
C THR A 47 -0.81 -19.79 7.87
N ALA A 48 -0.60 -21.04 7.50
CA ALA A 48 -0.82 -21.49 6.13
C ALA A 48 -2.27 -21.28 5.69
N LEU A 49 -2.46 -20.74 4.48
CA LEU A 49 -3.77 -20.45 3.94
C LEU A 49 -4.59 -21.74 3.77
N LYS A 50 -5.85 -21.66 4.18
CA LYS A 50 -6.85 -22.71 3.97
C LYS A 50 -8.14 -22.07 3.48
N TYR A 51 -8.65 -22.58 2.37
CA TYR A 51 -9.96 -22.17 1.89
C TYR A 51 -11.06 -22.90 2.67
N PRO A 52 -12.19 -22.22 2.97
CA PRO A 52 -13.29 -22.86 3.66
C PRO A 52 -13.91 -23.98 2.82
N ALA A 53 -14.49 -24.96 3.51
CA ALA A 53 -15.28 -26.02 2.85
C ALA A 53 -16.62 -25.47 2.37
N GLY A 54 -17.22 -26.10 1.35
CA GLY A 54 -18.50 -25.72 0.78
C GLY A 54 -18.41 -25.24 -0.67
N GLN A 55 -19.49 -24.66 -1.16
CA GLN A 55 -19.52 -24.09 -2.50
C GLN A 55 -18.69 -22.79 -2.53
N PRO A 56 -17.61 -22.70 -3.32
CA PRO A 56 -16.75 -21.52 -3.33
C PRO A 56 -17.49 -20.25 -3.76
N GLU A 57 -17.16 -19.14 -3.10
CA GLU A 57 -17.63 -17.81 -3.44
C GLU A 57 -16.49 -16.80 -3.29
N LEU A 58 -16.33 -15.92 -4.27
CA LEU A 58 -15.42 -14.78 -4.19
C LEU A 58 -16.22 -13.50 -4.02
N ARG A 59 -15.80 -12.67 -3.07
CA ARG A 59 -16.40 -11.35 -2.84
C ARG A 59 -15.31 -10.30 -2.95
N LEU A 60 -15.67 -9.15 -3.51
CA LEU A 60 -14.80 -7.98 -3.57
C LEU A 60 -15.48 -6.81 -2.91
N TYR A 61 -14.81 -6.21 -1.94
CA TYR A 61 -15.27 -5.01 -1.24
C TYR A 61 -14.29 -3.86 -1.48
N ARG A 62 -14.82 -2.66 -1.62
CA ARG A 62 -14.10 -1.41 -1.44
C ARG A 62 -14.51 -0.83 -0.10
N VAL A 63 -13.55 -0.71 0.79
CA VAL A 63 -13.77 -0.16 2.14
C VAL A 63 -13.03 1.17 2.24
N GLU A 64 -13.72 2.19 2.74
CA GLU A 64 -13.15 3.51 2.98
C GLU A 64 -13.19 3.80 4.48
N ILE A 65 -12.02 4.03 5.07
CA ILE A 65 -11.85 4.35 6.48
C ILE A 65 -11.46 5.82 6.56
N PRO A 66 -12.33 6.69 7.06
CA PRO A 66 -12.03 8.11 7.17
C PRO A 66 -10.82 8.36 8.10
N ALA A 67 -10.24 9.55 8.02
CA ALA A 67 -9.16 9.95 8.92
C ALA A 67 -9.58 9.75 10.39
N GLY A 68 -8.75 9.07 11.18
CA GLY A 68 -9.04 8.69 12.56
C GLY A 68 -10.08 7.57 12.72
N GLY A 69 -10.59 7.02 11.61
CA GLY A 69 -11.58 5.93 11.63
C GLY A 69 -10.98 4.60 12.04
N LYS A 70 -11.85 3.70 12.54
CA LYS A 70 -11.46 2.38 13.03
C LYS A 70 -12.52 1.35 12.68
N ILE A 71 -12.09 0.16 12.27
CA ILE A 71 -12.91 -1.05 12.30
C ILE A 71 -12.56 -1.80 13.59
N PRO A 72 -13.52 -1.99 14.51
CA PRO A 72 -13.23 -2.54 15.85
C PRO A 72 -12.80 -4.01 15.77
N LEU A 73 -12.44 -4.58 16.92
CA LEU A 73 -11.98 -5.96 17.03
C LEU A 73 -12.98 -6.94 16.42
N HIS A 74 -12.48 -7.77 15.52
CA HIS A 74 -13.30 -8.74 14.79
C HIS A 74 -12.43 -9.91 14.30
N THR A 75 -13.10 -10.92 13.76
CA THR A 75 -12.51 -12.03 13.01
C THR A 75 -13.23 -12.22 11.69
N HIS A 76 -12.66 -13.05 10.85
CA HIS A 76 -13.26 -13.51 9.59
C HIS A 76 -13.36 -15.04 9.60
N PRO A 77 -14.43 -15.66 9.10
CA PRO A 77 -14.50 -17.12 8.97
C PRO A 77 -13.73 -17.64 7.74
N ALA A 78 -13.29 -16.76 6.85
CA ALA A 78 -12.56 -17.07 5.62
C ALA A 78 -11.36 -16.15 5.43
N PRO A 79 -10.30 -16.58 4.75
CA PRO A 79 -9.15 -15.71 4.48
C PRO A 79 -9.52 -14.57 3.52
N MET A 80 -8.92 -13.42 3.75
CA MET A 80 -9.09 -12.22 2.94
C MET A 80 -7.76 -11.68 2.47
N MET A 81 -7.66 -11.36 1.19
CA MET A 81 -6.57 -10.54 0.67
C MET A 81 -7.00 -9.07 0.72
N VAL A 82 -6.21 -8.25 1.38
CA VAL A 82 -6.40 -6.81 1.52
C VAL A 82 -5.33 -6.09 0.72
N TYR A 83 -5.74 -5.16 -0.13
CA TYR A 83 -4.85 -4.27 -0.88
C TYR A 83 -5.15 -2.82 -0.52
N VAL A 84 -4.15 -2.10 -0.03
CA VAL A 84 -4.25 -0.65 0.21
C VAL A 84 -4.12 0.06 -1.13
N GLN A 85 -5.14 0.81 -1.54
CA GLN A 85 -5.16 1.49 -2.83
C GLN A 85 -3.91 2.35 -3.03
N GLY A 86 -3.27 2.23 -4.20
CA GLY A 86 -1.96 2.83 -4.46
C GLY A 86 -1.94 4.36 -4.59
N VAL A 87 -3.08 4.97 -4.93
CA VAL A 87 -3.24 6.41 -5.10
C VAL A 87 -4.49 6.89 -4.36
N GLU A 88 -4.49 8.15 -3.91
CA GLU A 88 -5.63 8.76 -3.20
C GLU A 88 -6.07 7.94 -1.97
N SER A 89 -5.10 7.39 -1.26
CA SER A 89 -5.34 6.58 -0.05
C SER A 89 -4.25 6.83 0.98
N GLY A 90 -4.64 6.87 2.26
CA GLY A 90 -3.74 6.83 3.40
C GLY A 90 -3.24 5.42 3.70
N SER A 91 -2.40 5.32 4.73
CA SER A 91 -1.89 4.04 5.25
C SER A 91 -2.88 3.40 6.21
N LEU A 92 -2.84 2.06 6.32
CA LEU A 92 -3.65 1.27 7.23
C LEU A 92 -2.78 0.73 8.38
N LEU A 93 -3.16 0.98 9.62
CA LEU A 93 -2.60 0.29 10.79
C LEU A 93 -3.45 -0.95 11.07
N ASN A 94 -2.86 -2.14 10.95
CA ASN A 94 -3.47 -3.41 11.36
C ASN A 94 -2.86 -3.85 12.70
N THR A 95 -3.71 -4.11 13.69
CA THR A 95 -3.32 -4.63 15.02
C THR A 95 -3.94 -5.99 15.20
N ARG A 96 -3.09 -7.01 15.35
CA ARG A 96 -3.49 -8.41 15.57
C ARG A 96 -3.30 -8.78 17.03
N LEU A 97 -4.24 -9.54 17.57
CA LEU A 97 -4.15 -10.08 18.92
C LEU A 97 -3.59 -11.49 18.89
N LYS A 98 -2.55 -11.73 19.68
CA LYS A 98 -2.02 -13.08 19.90
C LYS A 98 -2.80 -13.82 20.98
N PRO A 99 -2.71 -15.16 21.05
CA PRO A 99 -3.36 -15.96 22.10
C PRO A 99 -2.95 -15.57 23.53
N ASP A 100 -1.76 -15.01 23.71
CA ASP A 100 -1.27 -14.53 25.01
C ASP A 100 -1.76 -13.11 25.37
N GLY A 101 -2.61 -12.52 24.52
CA GLY A 101 -3.14 -11.17 24.68
C GLY A 101 -2.19 -10.05 24.21
N SER A 102 -1.01 -10.37 23.73
CA SER A 102 -0.10 -9.37 23.17
C SER A 102 -0.55 -8.90 21.78
N GLU A 103 -0.19 -7.67 21.44
CA GLU A 103 -0.53 -7.04 20.16
C GLU A 103 0.67 -7.05 19.20
N VAL A 104 0.39 -7.32 17.92
CA VAL A 104 1.35 -7.10 16.82
C VAL A 104 0.78 -6.07 15.87
N LYS A 105 1.50 -4.95 15.74
CA LYS A 105 1.10 -3.82 14.90
C LYS A 105 1.92 -3.78 13.62
N THR A 106 1.24 -3.59 12.49
CA THR A 106 1.87 -3.42 11.18
C THR A 106 1.17 -2.29 10.43
N VAL A 107 1.96 -1.37 9.88
CA VAL A 107 1.44 -0.31 9.02
C VAL A 107 1.63 -0.73 7.58
N PHE A 108 0.56 -0.72 6.81
CA PHE A 108 0.55 -0.94 5.37
C PHE A 108 0.38 0.38 4.65
N LYS A 109 1.27 0.67 3.72
CA LYS A 109 1.28 1.88 2.89
C LYS A 109 0.45 1.68 1.63
N PRO A 110 0.04 2.76 0.96
CA PRO A 110 -0.55 2.68 -0.38
C PRO A 110 0.30 1.83 -1.33
N GLY A 111 -0.35 0.89 -2.03
CA GLY A 111 0.28 -0.08 -2.92
C GLY A 111 0.70 -1.40 -2.27
N GLU A 112 0.62 -1.53 -0.94
CA GLU A 112 0.94 -2.77 -0.23
C GLU A 112 -0.30 -3.65 -0.04
N ALA A 113 -0.09 -4.97 0.07
CA ALA A 113 -1.14 -5.94 0.30
C ALA A 113 -0.73 -6.96 1.36
N PHE A 114 -1.72 -7.65 1.93
CA PHE A 114 -1.53 -8.67 2.94
C PHE A 114 -2.73 -9.63 2.97
N VAL A 115 -2.61 -10.71 3.77
CA VAL A 115 -3.70 -11.66 3.98
C VAL A 115 -4.07 -11.71 5.46
N GLU A 116 -5.35 -11.47 5.76
CA GLU A 116 -5.97 -11.75 7.05
C GLU A 116 -6.47 -13.19 7.06
N GLY A 117 -6.14 -13.91 8.13
CA GLY A 117 -6.50 -15.32 8.28
C GLY A 117 -7.88 -15.54 8.85
N ALA A 118 -8.41 -16.74 8.63
CA ALA A 118 -9.63 -17.16 9.27
C ALA A 118 -9.45 -17.26 10.79
N SER A 119 -10.40 -16.72 11.55
CA SER A 119 -10.45 -16.73 13.02
C SER A 119 -9.23 -16.07 13.70
N GLU A 120 -8.52 -15.17 13.02
CA GLU A 120 -7.41 -14.40 13.56
C GLU A 120 -7.91 -13.04 14.06
N PRO A 121 -8.00 -12.77 15.40
CA PRO A 121 -8.55 -11.54 15.93
C PRO A 121 -7.67 -10.34 15.61
N HIS A 122 -8.29 -9.30 15.06
CA HIS A 122 -7.59 -8.05 14.73
C HIS A 122 -8.55 -6.86 14.67
N PHE A 123 -7.97 -5.68 14.63
CA PHE A 123 -8.66 -4.44 14.31
C PHE A 123 -7.77 -3.57 13.41
N VAL A 124 -8.39 -2.67 12.67
CA VAL A 124 -7.66 -1.77 11.78
C VAL A 124 -8.04 -0.32 12.04
N GLU A 125 -7.06 0.57 11.84
CA GLU A 125 -7.20 1.99 12.10
C GLU A 125 -6.55 2.80 10.98
N ASN A 126 -7.20 3.88 10.63
CA ASN A 126 -6.57 4.95 9.86
C ASN A 126 -6.04 6.01 10.84
N THR A 127 -4.75 5.99 11.11
CA THR A 127 -4.09 6.95 12.02
C THR A 127 -3.58 8.20 11.30
N GLY A 128 -3.83 8.31 10.00
CA GLY A 128 -3.49 9.46 9.17
C GLY A 128 -4.58 10.52 9.14
N ASN A 129 -4.37 11.52 8.29
CA ASN A 129 -5.27 12.66 8.07
C ASN A 129 -6.00 12.61 6.71
N GLU A 130 -5.70 11.61 5.89
CA GLU A 130 -6.37 11.32 4.62
C GLU A 130 -7.18 10.03 4.73
N PRO A 131 -8.27 9.83 3.99
CA PRO A 131 -8.99 8.55 3.96
C PRO A 131 -8.09 7.40 3.55
N THR A 132 -8.23 6.25 4.20
CA THR A 132 -7.61 4.99 3.76
C THR A 132 -8.62 4.18 2.97
N ILE A 133 -8.27 3.81 1.74
CA ILE A 133 -9.10 2.99 0.86
C ILE A 133 -8.44 1.63 0.70
N VAL A 134 -9.18 0.58 1.01
CA VAL A 134 -8.73 -0.79 0.81
C VAL A 134 -9.69 -1.57 -0.08
N TRP A 135 -9.12 -2.43 -0.92
CA TRP A 135 -9.85 -3.43 -1.69
C TRP A 135 -9.65 -4.79 -1.04
N VAL A 136 -10.74 -5.46 -0.72
CA VAL A 136 -10.72 -6.71 0.05
C VAL A 136 -11.35 -7.82 -0.78
N THR A 137 -10.55 -8.82 -1.13
CA THR A 137 -11.03 -10.04 -1.78
C THR A 137 -11.17 -11.15 -0.75
N VAL A 138 -12.39 -11.67 -0.59
CA VAL A 138 -12.70 -12.75 0.35
C VAL A 138 -12.83 -14.07 -0.39
N ALA A 139 -12.02 -15.06 0.00
CA ALA A 139 -12.14 -16.43 -0.52
C ALA A 139 -13.07 -17.23 0.40
N SER A 140 -14.38 -17.10 0.17
CA SER A 140 -15.46 -17.57 1.04
C SER A 140 -16.19 -18.81 0.51
N ALA A 141 -17.21 -19.24 1.24
CA ALA A 141 -18.22 -20.18 0.77
C ALA A 141 -19.59 -19.52 0.81
N VAL A 142 -20.51 -19.98 -0.04
CA VAL A 142 -21.89 -19.47 -0.11
C VAL A 142 -22.58 -19.56 1.26
N GLY A 143 -23.16 -18.43 1.69
CA GLY A 143 -23.86 -18.32 2.99
C GLY A 143 -22.95 -18.05 4.19
N MET A 144 -21.62 -18.02 4.02
CA MET A 144 -20.68 -17.70 5.09
C MET A 144 -20.68 -16.19 5.37
N PRO A 145 -20.70 -15.72 6.63
CA PRO A 145 -20.56 -14.30 6.92
C PRO A 145 -19.17 -13.78 6.51
N THR A 146 -19.05 -12.49 6.30
CA THR A 146 -17.76 -11.87 5.96
C THR A 146 -16.95 -11.55 7.21
N THR A 147 -17.63 -11.08 8.26
CA THR A 147 -17.00 -10.56 9.48
C THR A 147 -17.83 -10.96 10.70
N GLU A 148 -17.14 -11.28 11.78
CA GLU A 148 -17.70 -11.59 13.09
C GLU A 148 -17.09 -10.61 14.10
N PHE A 149 -17.90 -9.72 14.65
CA PHE A 149 -17.45 -8.76 15.67
C PHE A 149 -17.43 -9.42 17.05
N SER A 150 -16.37 -9.14 17.81
CA SER A 150 -16.30 -9.52 19.22
C SER A 150 -17.19 -8.57 20.04
N GLU A 151 -18.04 -9.15 20.90
CA GLU A 151 -18.86 -8.39 21.87
C GLU A 151 -18.01 -7.79 22.98
#